data_8d82364e304f6e924b585e3ef878f6c9
#
_entry.id   8d82364e304f6e924b585e3ef878f6c9
#
_cell.length_a   1.000
_cell.length_b   1.000
_cell.length_c   1.000
_cell.angle_alpha   90.00
_cell.angle_beta   90.00
_cell.angle_gamma   90.00
#
_symmetry.space_group_name_H-M   'P 1'
#
loop_
_entity.id
_entity.type
_entity.pdbx_description
1 polymer ?
#
loop_
_entity_poly.entity_id
_entity_poly.type
_entity_poly.pdbx_seq_one_letter_code
_entity_poly.pdbx_strand_id
1 'polypeptide(L)'
;MTREQFTELVVAEQEALRRFLLTLCCGNRDDADDLAQEALVKAYLASGSLRDGSKLKTWLYKIAYNTFISSRRSTQAIASIDETTDIADNSLAPDRKYKYQELYAALAQMQPKERTALVLFYMNDYSVKEISTIVDCSETAVRQQLSRGRDHLRERLGVRN
;
A
#
# COMPACT_ATOMS: atom_id res chain seq x y z
N MET A 1 21.59 -4.65 10.48
CA MET A 1 20.56 -4.19 11.44
C MET A 1 20.52 -5.13 12.63
N THR A 2 20.55 -4.57 13.83
CA THR A 2 20.42 -5.37 15.05
C THR A 2 18.95 -5.70 15.31
N ARG A 3 18.73 -6.71 16.16
CA ARG A 3 17.36 -7.09 16.58
C ARG A 3 16.65 -5.92 17.27
N GLU A 4 17.40 -5.14 18.07
CA GLU A 4 16.84 -3.97 18.76
C GLU A 4 16.43 -2.88 17.78
N GLN A 5 17.25 -2.61 16.77
CA GLN A 5 16.92 -1.65 15.72
C GLN A 5 15.69 -2.08 14.93
N PHE A 6 15.56 -3.36 14.65
CA PHE A 6 14.38 -3.89 13.96
C PHE A 6 13.12 -3.70 14.80
N THR A 7 13.20 -4.02 16.10
CA THR A 7 12.07 -3.86 17.01
C THR A 7 11.63 -2.39 17.09
N GLU A 8 12.58 -1.46 17.19
CA GLU A 8 12.28 -0.03 17.20
C GLU A 8 11.59 0.42 15.91
N LEU A 9 12.06 -0.07 14.77
CA LEU A 9 11.46 0.24 13.47
C LEU A 9 10.01 -0.27 13.42
N VAL A 10 9.76 -1.50 13.83
CA VAL A 10 8.43 -2.09 13.83
C VAL A 10 7.49 -1.30 14.75
N VAL A 11 7.93 -0.98 15.96
CA VAL A 11 7.11 -0.22 16.90
C VAL A 11 6.76 1.15 16.33
N ALA A 12 7.71 1.81 15.68
CA ALA A 12 7.49 3.13 15.10
C ALA A 12 6.57 3.10 13.88
N GLU A 13 6.64 2.05 13.05
CA GLU A 13 6.01 2.05 11.74
C GLU A 13 4.79 1.14 11.60
N GLN A 14 4.51 0.26 12.56
CA GLN A 14 3.49 -0.77 12.39
C GLN A 14 2.08 -0.22 12.09
N GLU A 15 1.69 0.86 12.73
CA GLU A 15 0.37 1.44 12.49
C GLU A 15 0.27 2.09 11.11
N ALA A 16 1.29 2.86 10.74
CA ALA A 16 1.33 3.48 9.42
C ALA A 16 1.37 2.43 8.31
N LEU A 17 2.12 1.35 8.53
CA LEU A 17 2.21 0.24 7.59
C LEU A 17 0.86 -0.46 7.41
N ARG A 18 0.14 -0.70 8.50
CA ARG A 18 -1.19 -1.31 8.45
C ARG A 18 -2.18 -0.41 7.69
N ARG A 19 -2.16 0.90 7.95
CA ARG A 19 -3.01 1.85 7.23
C ARG A 19 -2.68 1.88 5.74
N PHE A 20 -1.40 1.85 5.41
CA PHE A 20 -0.94 1.77 4.03
C PHE A 20 -1.52 0.54 3.33
N LEU A 21 -1.34 -0.63 3.93
CA LEU A 21 -1.84 -1.89 3.34
C LEU A 21 -3.37 -1.95 3.33
N LEU A 22 -4.04 -1.40 4.34
CA LEU A 22 -5.49 -1.32 4.36
C LEU A 22 -6.02 -0.50 3.18
N THR A 23 -5.37 0.62 2.89
CA THR A 23 -5.76 1.46 1.76
C THR A 23 -5.48 0.76 0.43
N LEU A 24 -4.34 0.09 0.29
CA LEU A 24 -4.03 -0.70 -0.90
C LEU A 24 -5.04 -1.83 -1.11
N CYS A 25 -5.52 -2.43 -0.03
CA CYS A 25 -6.53 -3.49 -0.06
C CYS A 25 -7.96 -2.95 -0.12
N CYS A 26 -8.11 -1.65 -0.32
CA CYS A 26 -9.40 -0.98 -0.48
C CYS A 26 -10.36 -1.26 0.68
N GLY A 27 -9.84 -1.26 1.89
CA GLY A 27 -10.62 -1.43 3.12
C GLY A 27 -10.78 -2.86 3.60
N ASN A 28 -10.22 -3.84 2.90
CA ASN A 28 -10.28 -5.23 3.34
C ASN A 28 -9.28 -5.46 4.48
N ARG A 29 -9.77 -5.49 5.71
CA ARG A 29 -8.93 -5.59 6.90
C ARG A 29 -8.23 -6.93 7.03
N ASP A 30 -8.92 -8.01 6.72
CA ASP A 30 -8.34 -9.35 6.84
C ASP A 30 -7.14 -9.49 5.91
N ASP A 31 -7.29 -9.07 4.66
CA ASP A 31 -6.19 -9.08 3.70
C ASP A 31 -5.04 -8.17 4.15
N ALA A 32 -5.37 -6.97 4.61
CA ALA A 32 -4.35 -6.02 5.05
C ALA A 32 -3.56 -6.53 6.25
N ASP A 33 -4.25 -7.13 7.23
CA ASP A 33 -3.59 -7.69 8.42
C ASP A 33 -2.68 -8.86 8.04
N ASP A 34 -3.14 -9.75 7.17
CA ASP A 34 -2.34 -10.87 6.69
C ASP A 34 -1.08 -10.38 5.96
N LEU A 35 -1.24 -9.39 5.10
CA LEU A 35 -0.11 -8.81 4.37
C LEU A 35 0.88 -8.10 5.30
N ALA A 36 0.37 -7.39 6.30
CA ALA A 36 1.23 -6.73 7.28
C ALA A 36 2.07 -7.75 8.05
N GLN A 37 1.46 -8.84 8.51
CA GLN A 37 2.17 -9.90 9.20
C GLN A 37 3.22 -10.55 8.30
N GLU A 38 2.84 -10.89 7.07
CA GLU A 38 3.75 -11.48 6.10
C GLU A 38 4.94 -10.56 5.78
N ALA A 39 4.67 -9.27 5.59
CA ALA A 39 5.71 -8.27 5.32
C ALA A 39 6.68 -8.15 6.49
N LEU A 40 6.17 -8.14 7.72
CA LEU A 40 7.01 -8.04 8.91
C LEU A 40 7.88 -9.29 9.09
N VAL A 41 7.34 -10.48 8.80
CA VAL A 41 8.14 -11.72 8.83
C VAL A 41 9.25 -11.68 7.80
N LYS A 42 8.94 -11.28 6.56
CA LYS A 42 9.94 -11.14 5.49
C LYS A 42 11.01 -10.12 5.86
N ALA A 43 10.59 -9.00 6.46
CA ALA A 43 11.52 -7.96 6.92
C ALA A 43 12.45 -8.50 8.01
N TYR A 44 11.92 -9.23 8.97
CA TYR A 44 12.72 -9.82 10.03
C TYR A 44 13.76 -10.78 9.45
N LEU A 45 13.36 -11.65 8.55
CA LEU A 45 14.26 -12.63 7.94
C LEU A 45 15.35 -11.96 7.10
N ALA A 46 15.06 -10.83 6.48
CA ALA A 46 16.00 -10.08 5.65
C ALA A 46 16.81 -9.05 6.43
N SER A 47 16.50 -8.81 7.69
CA SER A 47 17.08 -7.71 8.47
C SER A 47 18.59 -7.82 8.67
N GLY A 48 19.11 -9.03 8.72
CA GLY A 48 20.54 -9.27 8.90
C GLY A 48 21.41 -8.80 7.73
N SER A 49 20.83 -8.69 6.53
CA SER A 49 21.55 -8.27 5.33
C SER A 49 21.57 -6.76 5.13
N LEU A 50 20.77 -6.02 5.89
CA LEU A 50 20.66 -4.57 5.72
C LEU A 50 21.75 -3.86 6.52
N ARG A 51 22.57 -3.05 5.83
CA ARG A 51 23.71 -2.36 6.44
C ARG A 51 23.49 -0.86 6.62
N ASP A 52 22.57 -0.27 5.88
CA ASP A 52 22.35 1.17 5.92
C ASP A 52 21.13 1.51 6.77
N GLY A 53 21.37 2.06 7.96
CA GLY A 53 20.30 2.42 8.89
C GLY A 53 19.44 3.59 8.44
N SER A 54 19.91 4.43 7.50
CA SER A 54 19.20 5.64 7.08
C SER A 54 18.02 5.37 6.17
N LYS A 55 17.90 4.15 5.60
CA LYS A 55 16.85 3.81 4.64
C LYS A 55 15.91 2.70 5.14
N LEU A 56 15.83 2.51 6.44
CA LEU A 56 15.06 1.42 7.04
C LEU A 56 13.57 1.51 6.69
N LYS A 57 13.02 2.71 6.76
CA LYS A 57 11.60 2.93 6.49
C LYS A 57 11.26 2.63 5.02
N THR A 58 12.04 3.16 4.09
CA THR A 58 11.86 2.91 2.66
C THR A 58 11.98 1.42 2.34
N TRP A 59 12.97 0.76 2.94
CA TRP A 59 13.18 -0.68 2.79
C TRP A 59 11.96 -1.47 3.28
N LEU A 60 11.40 -1.11 4.44
CA LEU A 60 10.22 -1.79 4.97
C LEU A 60 9.01 -1.64 4.04
N TYR A 61 8.78 -0.43 3.52
CA TYR A 61 7.66 -0.19 2.60
C TYR A 61 7.85 -0.90 1.25
N LYS A 62 9.09 -1.05 0.81
CA LYS A 62 9.39 -1.84 -0.39
C LYS A 62 8.98 -3.31 -0.19
N ILE A 63 9.31 -3.88 0.97
CA ILE A 63 8.92 -5.25 1.31
C ILE A 63 7.39 -5.37 1.36
N ALA A 64 6.73 -4.42 1.99
CA ALA A 64 5.27 -4.41 2.08
C ALA A 64 4.60 -4.31 0.70
N TYR A 65 5.10 -3.44 -0.15
CA TYR A 65 4.59 -3.29 -1.51
C TYR A 65 4.77 -4.59 -2.31
N ASN A 66 5.97 -5.19 -2.25
CA ASN A 66 6.25 -6.45 -2.96
C ASN A 66 5.36 -7.57 -2.45
N THR A 67 5.10 -7.62 -1.15
CA THR A 67 4.18 -8.60 -0.55
C THR A 67 2.76 -8.41 -1.09
N PHE A 68 2.30 -7.17 -1.17
CA PHE A 68 1.00 -6.84 -1.74
C PHE A 68 0.90 -7.28 -3.20
N ILE A 69 1.88 -6.93 -4.02
CA ILE A 69 1.89 -7.27 -5.46
C ILE A 69 1.91 -8.78 -5.66
N SER A 70 2.72 -9.51 -4.89
CA SER A 70 2.78 -10.98 -4.97
C SER A 70 1.44 -11.61 -4.62
N SER A 71 0.77 -11.11 -3.60
CA SER A 71 -0.55 -11.57 -3.19
C SER A 71 -1.58 -11.32 -4.29
N ARG A 72 -1.54 -10.15 -4.94
CA ARG A 72 -2.44 -9.82 -6.04
C ARG A 72 -2.26 -10.75 -7.23
N ARG A 73 -1.02 -11.07 -7.58
CA ARG A 73 -0.73 -12.03 -8.67
C ARG A 73 -1.31 -13.40 -8.38
N SER A 74 -1.14 -13.91 -7.16
CA SER A 74 -1.69 -15.19 -6.74
C SER A 74 -3.22 -15.19 -6.81
N THR A 75 -3.85 -14.12 -6.33
CA THR A 75 -5.30 -13.98 -6.34
C THR A 75 -5.84 -13.93 -7.76
N GLN A 76 -5.18 -13.21 -8.66
CA GLN A 76 -5.59 -13.16 -10.06
C GLN A 76 -5.50 -14.52 -10.75
N ALA A 77 -4.49 -15.31 -10.43
CA ALA A 77 -4.34 -16.65 -10.99
C ALA A 77 -5.46 -17.59 -10.53
N ILE A 78 -5.98 -17.39 -9.33
CA ILE A 78 -7.05 -18.20 -8.75
C ILE A 78 -8.43 -17.65 -9.12
N ALA A 79 -8.56 -16.33 -9.23
CA ALA A 79 -9.83 -15.61 -9.30
C ALA A 79 -10.32 -15.34 -10.71
N SER A 80 -9.84 -16.04 -11.73
CA SER A 80 -10.48 -15.99 -13.03
C SER A 80 -11.95 -16.47 -12.96
N ILE A 81 -12.42 -16.83 -11.77
CA ILE A 81 -13.74 -17.42 -11.54
C ILE A 81 -14.65 -16.54 -10.67
N ASP A 82 -14.12 -15.57 -9.91
CA ASP A 82 -14.95 -14.77 -8.99
C ASP A 82 -14.57 -13.29 -9.05
N GLU A 83 -15.44 -12.51 -9.70
CA GLU A 83 -15.22 -11.07 -9.89
C GLU A 83 -15.69 -10.21 -8.72
N THR A 84 -16.08 -10.78 -7.59
CA THR A 84 -16.53 -10.00 -6.46
C THR A 84 -15.34 -9.50 -5.66
N THR A 85 -14.92 -8.30 -5.96
CA THR A 85 -14.13 -7.53 -5.03
C THR A 85 -15.06 -7.09 -3.91
N ASP A 86 -15.16 -7.88 -2.89
CA ASP A 86 -15.84 -7.46 -1.68
C ASP A 86 -14.99 -6.38 -1.02
N ILE A 87 -15.46 -5.16 -1.10
CA ILE A 87 -14.95 -4.09 -0.24
C ILE A 87 -15.46 -4.44 1.14
N ALA A 88 -14.63 -5.12 1.90
CA ALA A 88 -15.02 -5.52 3.24
C ALA A 88 -15.01 -4.31 4.15
N ASP A 89 -16.11 -4.15 4.81
CA ASP A 89 -16.32 -2.94 5.48
C ASP A 89 -16.57 -3.02 6.95
N ASN A 90 -16.33 -4.06 7.62
CA ASN A 90 -17.06 -4.41 8.81
C ASN A 90 -16.63 -3.78 10.12
N SER A 91 -15.76 -2.80 10.16
CA SER A 91 -15.25 -2.32 11.44
C SER A 91 -15.15 -0.81 11.58
N LEU A 92 -15.63 -0.06 10.63
CA LEU A 92 -15.70 1.39 10.74
C LEU A 92 -17.09 1.80 11.24
N ALA A 93 -17.14 2.85 12.05
CA ALA A 93 -18.40 3.47 12.43
C ALA A 93 -19.16 3.84 11.14
N PRO A 94 -20.51 3.82 11.15
CA PRO A 94 -21.30 4.09 9.93
C PRO A 94 -20.92 5.34 9.18
N ASP A 95 -20.58 6.42 9.91
CA ASP A 95 -20.18 7.70 9.28
C ASP A 95 -18.87 7.59 8.55
N ARG A 96 -17.89 6.88 9.11
CA ARG A 96 -16.60 6.65 8.47
C ARG A 96 -16.73 5.70 7.30
N LYS A 97 -17.62 4.75 7.39
CA LYS A 97 -17.90 3.78 6.34
C LYS A 97 -18.35 4.48 5.06
N TYR A 98 -19.29 5.39 5.16
CA TYR A 98 -19.74 6.18 4.01
C TYR A 98 -18.63 7.08 3.46
N LYS A 99 -17.87 7.72 4.35
CA LYS A 99 -16.83 8.67 3.97
C LYS A 99 -15.71 8.02 3.15
N TYR A 100 -15.30 6.80 3.51
CA TYR A 100 -14.19 6.13 2.84
C TYR A 100 -14.63 5.15 1.77
N GLN A 101 -15.89 4.77 1.74
CA GLN A 101 -16.38 3.76 0.80
C GLN A 101 -16.24 4.20 -0.65
N GLU A 102 -16.59 5.44 -0.97
CA GLU A 102 -16.40 5.99 -2.30
C GLU A 102 -14.94 6.05 -2.70
N LEU A 103 -14.07 6.44 -1.77
CA LEU A 103 -12.64 6.47 -2.01
C LEU A 103 -12.10 5.07 -2.28
N TYR A 104 -12.46 4.10 -1.46
CA TYR A 104 -12.02 2.71 -1.66
C TYR A 104 -12.54 2.15 -2.98
N ALA A 105 -13.77 2.44 -3.34
CA ALA A 105 -14.33 2.02 -4.62
C ALA A 105 -13.55 2.62 -5.80
N ALA A 106 -13.20 3.89 -5.70
CA ALA A 106 -12.40 4.57 -6.73
C ALA A 106 -11.01 3.95 -6.83
N LEU A 107 -10.35 3.70 -5.69
CA LEU A 107 -9.03 3.08 -5.66
C LEU A 107 -9.05 1.66 -6.22
N ALA A 108 -10.13 0.91 -5.98
CA ALA A 108 -10.27 -0.46 -6.46
C ALA A 108 -10.34 -0.54 -8.00
N GLN A 109 -10.78 0.53 -8.65
CA GLN A 109 -10.86 0.60 -10.11
C GLN A 109 -9.54 1.01 -10.74
N MET A 110 -8.56 1.41 -9.94
CA MET A 110 -7.28 1.88 -10.44
C MET A 110 -6.27 0.74 -10.55
N GLN A 111 -5.30 0.89 -11.45
CA GLN A 111 -4.16 -0.02 -11.51
C GLN A 111 -3.44 -0.03 -10.16
N PRO A 112 -2.96 -1.19 -9.68
CA PRO A 112 -2.24 -1.24 -8.41
C PRO A 112 -1.07 -0.27 -8.31
N LYS A 113 -0.33 -0.03 -9.39
CA LYS A 113 0.80 0.91 -9.40
C LYS A 113 0.35 2.35 -9.19
N GLU A 114 -0.75 2.75 -9.86
CA GLU A 114 -1.31 4.10 -9.69
C GLU A 114 -1.81 4.30 -8.28
N ARG A 115 -2.54 3.32 -7.76
CA ARG A 115 -3.06 3.34 -6.39
C ARG A 115 -1.93 3.47 -5.38
N THR A 116 -0.90 2.65 -5.52
CA THR A 116 0.24 2.64 -4.61
C THR A 116 0.98 3.98 -4.64
N ALA A 117 1.24 4.52 -5.82
CA ALA A 117 1.91 5.81 -5.95
C ALA A 117 1.14 6.92 -5.25
N LEU A 118 -0.17 6.97 -5.43
CA LEU A 118 -1.02 7.97 -4.76
C LEU A 118 -0.97 7.85 -3.24
N VAL A 119 -1.09 6.63 -2.74
CA VAL A 119 -1.09 6.38 -1.29
C VAL A 119 0.25 6.77 -0.69
N LEU A 120 1.35 6.38 -1.30
CA LEU A 120 2.69 6.71 -0.80
C LEU A 120 2.94 8.21 -0.83
N PHE A 121 2.49 8.89 -1.88
CA PHE A 121 2.72 10.32 -2.03
C PHE A 121 1.85 11.15 -1.08
N TYR A 122 0.55 10.86 -1.03
CA TYR A 122 -0.40 11.69 -0.28
C TYR A 122 -0.60 11.28 1.17
N MET A 123 -0.52 9.98 1.49
CA MET A 123 -0.74 9.51 2.85
C MET A 123 0.55 9.31 3.64
N ASN A 124 1.63 8.95 2.96
CA ASN A 124 2.90 8.63 3.64
C ASN A 124 3.99 9.67 3.41
N ASP A 125 3.69 10.73 2.66
CA ASP A 125 4.59 11.86 2.42
C ASP A 125 5.94 11.48 1.79
N TYR A 126 5.95 10.42 0.99
CA TYR A 126 7.16 10.05 0.26
C TYR A 126 7.34 10.92 -0.98
N SER A 127 8.58 11.25 -1.27
CA SER A 127 8.94 11.94 -2.52
C SER A 127 8.82 11.00 -3.72
N VAL A 128 8.75 11.58 -4.92
CA VAL A 128 8.76 10.80 -6.17
C VAL A 128 9.98 9.87 -6.22
N LYS A 129 11.14 10.37 -5.80
CA LYS A 129 12.37 9.57 -5.76
C LYS A 129 12.25 8.37 -4.82
N GLU A 130 11.72 8.59 -3.63
CA GLU A 130 11.51 7.52 -2.65
C GLU A 130 10.50 6.50 -3.16
N ILE A 131 9.40 6.97 -3.76
CA ILE A 131 8.40 6.08 -4.35
C ILE A 131 9.02 5.23 -5.47
N SER A 132 9.87 5.81 -6.30
CA SER A 132 10.55 5.07 -7.38
C SER A 132 11.37 3.91 -6.83
N THR A 133 11.99 4.09 -5.67
CA THR A 133 12.72 3.03 -4.98
C THR A 133 11.79 1.97 -4.42
N ILE A 134 10.69 2.38 -3.80
CA ILE A 134 9.73 1.47 -3.17
C ILE A 134 9.06 0.58 -4.22
N VAL A 135 8.60 1.16 -5.32
CA VAL A 135 7.83 0.43 -6.34
C VAL A 135 8.69 -0.07 -7.50
N ASP A 136 9.99 0.18 -7.45
CA ASP A 136 10.97 -0.27 -8.44
C ASP A 136 10.61 0.20 -9.87
N CYS A 137 10.37 1.48 -9.99
CA CYS A 137 10.09 2.16 -11.26
C CYS A 137 10.94 3.41 -11.39
N SER A 138 11.03 3.96 -12.60
CA SER A 138 11.68 5.26 -12.79
C SER A 138 10.86 6.38 -12.18
N GLU A 139 11.49 7.50 -11.87
CA GLU A 139 10.79 8.69 -11.38
C GLU A 139 9.77 9.20 -12.39
N THR A 140 10.10 9.13 -13.68
CA THR A 140 9.18 9.50 -14.76
C THR A 140 7.93 8.63 -14.73
N ALA A 141 8.08 7.32 -14.55
CA ALA A 141 6.96 6.39 -14.44
C ALA A 141 6.10 6.71 -13.23
N VAL A 142 6.72 7.04 -12.08
CA VAL A 142 5.99 7.42 -10.87
C VAL A 142 5.16 8.68 -11.12
N ARG A 143 5.73 9.70 -11.76
CA ARG A 143 5.00 10.93 -12.09
C ARG A 143 3.80 10.66 -13.00
N GLN A 144 3.96 9.76 -13.97
CA GLN A 144 2.86 9.37 -14.84
C GLN A 144 1.76 8.64 -14.08
N GLN A 145 2.14 7.75 -13.17
CA GLN A 145 1.19 7.02 -12.33
C GLN A 145 0.41 7.97 -11.43
N LEU A 146 1.09 8.95 -10.83
CA LEU A 146 0.44 9.97 -10.02
C LEU A 146 -0.55 10.80 -10.83
N SER A 147 -0.15 11.21 -12.03
CA SER A 147 -1.00 12.00 -12.92
C SER A 147 -2.26 11.22 -13.34
N ARG A 148 -2.09 9.98 -13.78
CA ARG A 148 -3.21 9.12 -14.16
C ARG A 148 -4.11 8.80 -12.98
N GLY A 149 -3.51 8.52 -11.83
CA GLY A 149 -4.26 8.24 -10.61
C GLY A 149 -5.12 9.42 -10.19
N ARG A 150 -4.56 10.63 -10.24
CA ARG A 150 -5.31 11.85 -9.92
C ARG A 150 -6.48 12.05 -10.89
N ASP A 151 -6.26 11.80 -12.18
CA ASP A 151 -7.33 11.92 -13.18
C ASP A 151 -8.44 10.91 -12.92
N HIS A 152 -8.11 9.67 -12.61
CA HIS A 152 -9.10 8.64 -12.28
C HIS A 152 -9.91 9.02 -11.04
N LEU A 153 -9.26 9.56 -10.01
CA LEU A 153 -9.97 9.99 -8.80
C LEU A 153 -10.93 11.15 -9.09
N ARG A 154 -10.50 12.11 -9.92
CA ARG A 154 -11.37 13.23 -10.31
C ARG A 154 -12.62 12.75 -11.05
N GLU A 155 -12.43 11.84 -11.98
CA GLU A 155 -13.56 11.26 -12.73
C GLU A 155 -14.52 10.52 -11.83
N ARG A 156 -13.99 9.68 -10.94
CA ARG A 156 -14.80 8.82 -10.08
C ARG A 156 -15.49 9.57 -8.96
N LEU A 157 -14.81 10.53 -8.37
CA LEU A 157 -15.33 11.27 -7.23
C LEU A 157 -16.03 12.56 -7.62
N GLY A 158 -15.98 12.94 -8.90
CA GLY A 158 -16.58 14.17 -9.37
C GLY A 158 -15.95 15.43 -8.80
N VAL A 159 -14.71 15.35 -8.34
CA VAL A 159 -14.00 16.49 -7.78
C VAL A 159 -13.52 17.39 -8.91
N ARG A 160 -13.98 18.63 -8.91
CA ARG A 160 -13.50 19.66 -9.85
C ARG A 160 -12.51 20.57 -9.13
N ASN A 161 -11.42 20.85 -9.78
CA ASN A 161 -10.50 21.88 -9.33
C ASN A 161 -11.04 23.26 -9.67
#